data_1683c0c171426ec4a8b4f68a6f03e56d
#
_entry.id   1683c0c171426ec4a8b4f68a6f03e56d
#
_cell.length_a   1.000
_cell.length_b   1.000
_cell.length_c   1.000
_cell.angle_alpha   90.00
_cell.angle_beta   90.00
_cell.angle_gamma   90.00
#
_symmetry.space_group_name_H-M   'P 1'
#
loop_
_entity.id
_entity.type
_entity.pdbx_description
1 polymer ?
#
loop_
_entity_poly.entity_id
_entity_poly.type
_entity_poly.pdbx_seq_one_letter_code
_entity_poly.pdbx_strand_id
1 'polypeptide(L)'
;MDSKSKIFSYRGGMYLLLAILIITLIGGFITYHFSLLSHNSRISSIDEGIFVGIIAVAGVSIVIALMLAMRMSRNISSLDRAVSAMENGADIESMPQFANDELGDIARHIIDLYSRLREANNEVKLEHDKAMHEHQEKLRIKRQLTNNINHELKTPVAAIQGYLETMTTSKEMNAEERDAFIAKCYAHCQRLTQLLNDVSTITRLEDGSSRIEREKVDLRGIIDEITSEVALLPDDKRMRINIDLPSPMLVLGNSTLLMSIFKNLTDNAIAYSGGRDIFIKCTAEDSKMYTIKFYDNGIGVDSDHINHIFERFYRIDKGRSCKLGGTGLGLSIVKNAVLFHGGDISVTNRTVGGLEFTFTLPKPE
;
A
#
# COMPACT_ATOMS: atom_id res chain seq x y z
N MET A 1 41.80 0.59 7.83
CA MET A 1 41.60 1.76 8.72
C MET A 1 42.40 1.72 10.03
N ASP A 2 43.12 0.65 10.30
CA ASP A 2 43.84 0.42 11.55
C ASP A 2 45.19 1.19 11.69
N SER A 3 45.71 1.75 10.61
CA SER A 3 47.01 2.44 10.56
C SER A 3 46.95 3.92 10.99
N LYS A 4 45.81 4.63 10.74
CA LYS A 4 45.71 6.06 11.07
C LYS A 4 45.43 6.32 12.56
N SER A 5 44.63 5.47 13.23
CA SER A 5 44.36 5.62 14.66
C SER A 5 45.58 5.33 15.52
N LYS A 6 46.38 4.34 15.13
CA LYS A 6 47.69 4.07 15.78
C LYS A 6 48.68 5.22 15.61
N ILE A 7 48.72 5.87 14.45
CA ILE A 7 49.61 6.99 14.17
C ILE A 7 49.23 8.23 15.01
N PHE A 8 47.93 8.49 15.23
CA PHE A 8 47.48 9.64 16.04
C PHE A 8 47.75 9.41 17.54
N SER A 9 47.53 8.20 18.05
CA SER A 9 47.88 7.81 19.42
C SER A 9 49.39 7.87 19.70
N TYR A 10 50.24 7.43 18.72
CA TYR A 10 51.71 7.51 18.84
C TYR A 10 52.23 8.95 18.79
N ARG A 11 51.63 9.81 17.94
CA ARG A 11 52.06 11.24 17.85
C ARG A 11 51.68 12.01 19.12
N GLY A 12 50.48 11.81 19.67
CA GLY A 12 50.08 12.43 20.94
C GLY A 12 50.98 12.02 22.11
N GLY A 13 51.29 10.74 22.23
CA GLY A 13 52.25 10.22 23.22
C GLY A 13 53.66 10.74 23.03
N MET A 14 54.12 10.88 21.78
CA MET A 14 55.44 11.40 21.44
C MET A 14 55.59 12.89 21.77
N TYR A 15 54.56 13.72 21.51
CA TYR A 15 54.58 15.13 21.89
C TYR A 15 54.55 15.31 23.42
N LEU A 16 53.86 14.47 24.14
CA LEU A 16 53.84 14.48 25.59
C LEU A 16 55.19 14.08 26.19
N LEU A 17 55.82 13.01 25.66
CA LEU A 17 57.19 12.61 26.04
C LEU A 17 58.19 13.70 25.73
N LEU A 18 58.05 14.39 24.60
CA LEU A 18 58.95 15.51 24.21
C LEU A 18 58.77 16.70 25.16
N ALA A 19 57.50 17.02 25.54
CA ALA A 19 57.20 18.06 26.52
C ALA A 19 57.79 17.74 27.91
N ILE A 20 57.65 16.49 28.37
CA ILE A 20 58.25 16.02 29.62
C ILE A 20 59.77 16.11 29.58
N LEU A 21 60.38 15.70 28.46
CA LEU A 21 61.85 15.78 28.26
C LEU A 21 62.33 17.23 28.31
N ILE A 22 61.62 18.15 27.65
CA ILE A 22 61.96 19.58 27.64
C ILE A 22 61.82 20.18 29.06
N ILE A 23 60.76 19.85 29.78
CA ILE A 23 60.55 20.34 31.16
C ILE A 23 61.62 19.79 32.11
N THR A 24 61.99 18.52 31.98
CA THR A 24 63.07 17.92 32.79
C THR A 24 64.46 18.51 32.45
N LEU A 25 64.75 18.76 31.16
CA LEU A 25 65.99 19.43 30.72
C LEU A 25 66.07 20.87 31.20
N ILE A 26 64.96 21.66 31.13
CA ILE A 26 64.86 23.02 31.63
C ILE A 26 65.02 22.99 33.16
N GLY A 27 64.37 22.09 33.86
CA GLY A 27 64.50 21.91 35.30
C GLY A 27 65.95 21.55 35.67
N GLY A 28 66.59 20.60 34.95
CA GLY A 28 67.98 20.23 35.14
C GLY A 28 69.02 21.40 34.85
N PHE A 29 68.68 22.18 33.80
CA PHE A 29 69.51 23.38 33.49
C PHE A 29 69.37 24.45 34.57
N ILE A 30 68.15 24.70 35.04
CA ILE A 30 67.91 25.67 36.15
C ILE A 30 68.63 25.21 37.42
N THR A 31 68.60 23.90 37.75
CA THR A 31 69.29 23.33 38.92
C THR A 31 70.80 23.47 38.81
N TYR A 32 71.38 23.16 37.64
CA TYR A 32 72.77 23.26 37.39
C TYR A 32 73.30 24.71 37.51
N HIS A 33 72.58 25.66 36.91
CA HIS A 33 72.92 27.08 37.00
C HIS A 33 72.79 27.66 38.44
N PHE A 34 71.75 27.21 39.18
CA PHE A 34 71.53 27.63 40.55
C PHE A 34 72.60 27.06 41.49
N SER A 35 73.00 25.80 41.29
CA SER A 35 74.08 25.16 42.03
C SER A 35 75.44 25.89 41.79
N LEU A 36 75.67 26.40 40.54
CA LEU A 36 76.89 27.17 40.21
C LEU A 36 76.93 28.55 40.88
N LEU A 37 75.78 29.20 41.04
CA LEU A 37 75.57 30.49 41.71
C LEU A 37 75.63 30.37 43.24
N SER A 38 75.16 29.24 43.79
CA SER A 38 75.06 28.96 45.23
C SER A 38 76.44 28.71 45.87
N HIS A 39 77.48 28.39 45.08
CA HIS A 39 78.80 28.08 45.62
C HIS A 39 79.52 29.29 46.22
N ASN A 40 78.93 30.52 46.16
CA ASN A 40 79.58 31.76 46.58
C ASN A 40 78.80 32.55 47.68
N SER A 41 77.73 32.04 48.36
CA SER A 41 77.03 32.77 49.39
C SER A 41 76.31 31.88 50.43
N ARG A 42 76.27 32.33 51.73
CA ARG A 42 75.62 31.71 52.91
C ARG A 42 74.09 31.61 52.91
N ILE A 43 73.47 31.22 51.80
CA ILE A 43 71.99 31.14 51.69
C ILE A 43 71.60 29.71 51.29
N SER A 44 72.02 28.64 51.97
CA SER A 44 71.92 27.27 51.42
C SER A 44 70.65 26.46 51.88
N SER A 45 69.92 26.86 52.93
CA SER A 45 68.87 25.96 53.46
C SER A 45 67.41 26.34 53.04
N ILE A 46 67.13 27.61 52.73
CA ILE A 46 65.84 28.07 52.30
C ILE A 46 65.63 27.76 50.79
N ASP A 47 66.70 27.88 50.03
CA ASP A 47 66.73 27.66 48.57
C ASP A 47 66.53 26.17 48.21
N GLU A 48 67.07 25.22 48.98
CA GLU A 48 66.86 23.78 48.79
C GLU A 48 65.35 23.38 48.99
N GLY A 49 64.70 23.95 50.01
CA GLY A 49 63.28 23.68 50.25
C GLY A 49 62.36 24.17 49.15
N ILE A 50 62.61 25.38 48.63
CA ILE A 50 61.86 25.95 47.51
C ILE A 50 62.06 25.12 46.23
N PHE A 51 63.27 24.68 45.99
CA PHE A 51 63.66 23.89 44.84
C PHE A 51 63.00 22.49 44.83
N VAL A 52 63.01 21.79 45.96
CA VAL A 52 62.31 20.52 46.12
C VAL A 52 60.81 20.71 45.97
N GLY A 53 60.26 21.84 46.44
CA GLY A 53 58.84 22.17 46.23
C GLY A 53 58.48 22.35 44.76
N ILE A 54 59.32 23.05 43.98
CA ILE A 54 59.08 23.25 42.53
C ILE A 54 59.10 21.91 41.77
N ILE A 55 60.05 21.02 42.09
CA ILE A 55 60.18 19.69 41.48
C ILE A 55 58.95 18.84 41.84
N ALA A 56 58.50 18.88 43.07
CA ALA A 56 57.31 18.15 43.52
C ALA A 56 56.04 18.63 42.77
N VAL A 57 55.85 19.97 42.67
CA VAL A 57 54.71 20.52 41.90
C VAL A 57 54.79 20.16 40.44
N ALA A 58 55.96 20.24 39.82
CA ALA A 58 56.17 19.84 38.42
C ALA A 58 55.86 18.34 38.21
N GLY A 59 56.33 17.48 39.14
CA GLY A 59 56.02 16.05 39.09
C GLY A 59 54.53 15.72 39.19
N VAL A 60 53.85 16.38 40.15
CA VAL A 60 52.38 16.21 40.28
C VAL A 60 51.64 16.71 39.02
N SER A 61 52.04 17.84 38.44
CA SER A 61 51.46 18.40 37.22
C SER A 61 51.66 17.48 36.03
N ILE A 62 52.79 16.82 35.91
CA ILE A 62 53.04 15.81 34.88
C ILE A 62 52.18 14.59 35.02
N VAL A 63 52.01 14.07 36.26
CA VAL A 63 51.15 12.94 36.55
C VAL A 63 49.68 13.25 36.20
N ILE A 64 49.20 14.45 36.56
CA ILE A 64 47.84 14.90 36.23
C ILE A 64 47.67 15.01 34.72
N ALA A 65 48.62 15.61 34.01
CA ALA A 65 48.60 15.74 32.55
C ALA A 65 48.57 14.36 31.86
N LEU A 66 49.35 13.41 32.35
CA LEU A 66 49.38 12.03 31.85
C LEU A 66 48.03 11.31 32.08
N MET A 67 47.44 11.48 33.27
CA MET A 67 46.12 10.89 33.58
C MET A 67 45.04 11.48 32.65
N LEU A 68 45.02 12.77 32.44
CA LEU A 68 44.09 13.44 31.53
C LEU A 68 44.28 12.99 30.09
N ALA A 69 45.53 12.89 29.61
CA ALA A 69 45.83 12.43 28.25
C ALA A 69 45.40 10.95 28.04
N MET A 70 45.65 10.09 29.03
CA MET A 70 45.21 8.68 28.95
C MET A 70 43.66 8.56 28.96
N ARG A 71 42.96 9.40 29.74
CA ARG A 71 41.51 9.43 29.79
C ARG A 71 40.94 9.90 28.45
N MET A 72 41.48 10.98 27.87
CA MET A 72 41.10 11.49 26.55
C MET A 72 41.32 10.45 25.44
N SER A 73 42.50 9.81 25.42
CA SER A 73 42.82 8.77 24.45
C SER A 73 41.85 7.58 24.51
N ARG A 74 41.46 7.16 25.70
CA ARG A 74 40.46 6.07 25.89
C ARG A 74 39.10 6.45 25.36
N ASN A 75 38.64 7.68 25.63
CA ASN A 75 37.31 8.14 25.16
C ASN A 75 37.28 8.26 23.64
N ILE A 76 38.34 8.79 23.00
CA ILE A 76 38.45 8.89 21.55
C ILE A 76 38.48 7.49 20.90
N SER A 77 39.23 6.54 21.46
CA SER A 77 39.27 5.16 20.96
C SER A 77 37.91 4.44 21.13
N SER A 78 37.13 4.75 22.18
CA SER A 78 35.80 4.21 22.36
C SER A 78 34.81 4.81 21.37
N LEU A 79 34.91 6.10 21.04
CA LEU A 79 34.11 6.77 20.03
C LEU A 79 34.40 6.21 18.63
N ASP A 80 35.67 6.01 18.28
CA ASP A 80 36.07 5.40 17.01
C ASP A 80 35.51 4.00 16.84
N ARG A 81 35.51 3.19 17.91
CA ARG A 81 34.89 1.86 17.91
C ARG A 81 33.38 1.93 17.76
N ALA A 82 32.72 2.89 18.43
CA ALA A 82 31.26 3.08 18.29
C ALA A 82 30.89 3.47 16.86
N VAL A 83 31.62 4.42 16.27
CA VAL A 83 31.37 4.84 14.86
C VAL A 83 31.62 3.68 13.90
N SER A 84 32.69 2.92 14.07
CA SER A 84 32.95 1.74 13.23
C SER A 84 31.88 0.64 13.41
N ALA A 85 31.34 0.50 14.60
CA ALA A 85 30.21 -0.42 14.85
C ALA A 85 28.93 0.06 14.17
N MET A 86 28.67 1.40 14.16
CA MET A 86 27.54 2.01 13.44
C MET A 86 27.65 1.81 11.92
N GLU A 87 28.84 1.99 11.34
CA GLU A 87 29.09 1.72 9.91
C GLU A 87 28.78 0.27 9.53
N ASN A 88 29.02 -0.68 10.44
CA ASN A 88 28.73 -2.10 10.23
C ASN A 88 27.31 -2.52 10.66
N GLY A 89 26.44 -1.57 11.00
CA GLY A 89 25.04 -1.83 11.35
C GLY A 89 24.83 -2.51 12.71
N ALA A 90 25.78 -2.39 13.63
CA ALA A 90 25.69 -2.97 14.97
C ALA A 90 24.54 -2.36 15.78
N ASP A 91 23.97 -3.16 16.69
CA ASP A 91 22.89 -2.71 17.57
C ASP A 91 23.41 -1.73 18.63
N ILE A 92 22.57 -0.75 18.96
CA ILE A 92 22.88 0.34 19.92
C ILE A 92 23.22 -0.22 21.31
N GLU A 93 22.57 -1.33 21.70
CA GLU A 93 22.81 -2.03 22.99
C GLU A 93 24.23 -2.58 23.12
N SER A 94 24.93 -2.82 22.02
CA SER A 94 26.32 -3.30 22.00
C SER A 94 27.37 -2.19 22.06
N MET A 95 26.96 -0.92 22.16
CA MET A 95 27.87 0.21 22.15
C MET A 95 28.57 0.44 23.50
N PRO A 96 29.83 0.90 23.51
CA PRO A 96 30.59 1.13 24.73
C PRO A 96 29.96 2.26 25.57
N GLN A 97 30.02 2.14 26.90
CA GLN A 97 29.65 3.22 27.80
C GLN A 97 30.71 4.31 27.79
N PHE A 98 30.26 5.57 27.74
CA PHE A 98 31.11 6.75 27.72
C PHE A 98 31.17 7.42 29.09
N ALA A 99 32.29 8.06 29.41
CA ALA A 99 32.46 8.82 30.64
C ALA A 99 31.50 10.04 30.68
N ASN A 100 31.20 10.50 31.90
CA ASN A 100 30.42 11.73 32.10
C ASN A 100 31.35 12.97 31.99
N ASP A 101 31.73 13.28 30.76
CA ASP A 101 32.48 14.46 30.38
C ASP A 101 31.96 14.99 29.03
N GLU A 102 32.47 16.13 28.57
CA GLU A 102 32.01 16.79 27.34
C GLU A 102 32.13 15.89 26.10
N LEU A 103 33.16 15.03 26.06
CA LEU A 103 33.37 14.07 24.97
C LEU A 103 32.32 12.93 25.05
N GLY A 104 31.97 12.50 26.25
CA GLY A 104 30.93 11.53 26.47
C GLY A 104 29.53 12.06 26.11
N ASP A 105 29.26 13.37 26.35
CA ASP A 105 28.03 14.01 25.90
C ASP A 105 27.93 14.03 24.38
N ILE A 106 29.00 14.39 23.68
CA ILE A 106 29.05 14.35 22.19
C ILE A 106 28.82 12.92 21.70
N ALA A 107 29.44 11.93 22.32
CA ALA A 107 29.26 10.53 21.94
C ALA A 107 27.80 10.08 22.11
N ARG A 108 27.14 10.46 23.22
CA ARG A 108 25.72 10.18 23.45
C ARG A 108 24.82 10.83 22.42
N HIS A 109 25.08 12.10 22.06
CA HIS A 109 24.33 12.79 21.01
C HIS A 109 24.49 12.12 19.64
N ILE A 110 25.70 11.66 19.29
CA ILE A 110 25.94 10.92 18.04
C ILE A 110 25.16 9.61 18.03
N ILE A 111 25.14 8.87 19.13
CA ILE A 111 24.39 7.62 19.25
C ILE A 111 22.88 7.89 19.15
N ASP A 112 22.35 8.93 19.79
CA ASP A 112 20.94 9.33 19.69
C ASP A 112 20.56 9.71 18.25
N LEU A 113 21.39 10.50 17.57
CA LEU A 113 21.19 10.84 16.16
C LEU A 113 21.22 9.60 15.26
N TYR A 114 22.15 8.67 15.52
CA TYR A 114 22.21 7.42 14.78
C TYR A 114 20.97 6.56 15.01
N SER A 115 20.48 6.48 16.26
CA SER A 115 19.26 5.75 16.58
C SER A 115 18.05 6.29 15.83
N ARG A 116 17.86 7.61 15.85
CA ARG A 116 16.76 8.29 15.12
C ARG A 116 16.89 8.12 13.61
N LEU A 117 18.10 8.21 13.06
CA LEU A 117 18.34 7.98 11.64
C LEU A 117 17.99 6.54 11.24
N ARG A 118 18.39 5.57 12.07
CA ARG A 118 18.09 4.15 11.83
C ARG A 118 16.59 3.87 11.91
N GLU A 119 15.91 4.45 12.89
CA GLU A 119 14.45 4.33 13.05
C GLU A 119 13.72 4.92 11.84
N ALA A 120 14.05 6.15 11.44
CA ALA A 120 13.48 6.80 10.25
C ALA A 120 13.76 6.00 8.97
N ASN A 121 14.97 5.46 8.82
CA ASN A 121 15.31 4.64 7.65
C ASN A 121 14.53 3.31 7.61
N ASN A 122 14.30 2.69 8.77
CA ASN A 122 13.49 1.48 8.88
C ASN A 122 12.01 1.76 8.57
N GLU A 123 11.48 2.90 9.02
CA GLU A 123 10.11 3.34 8.70
C GLU A 123 9.94 3.56 7.20
N VAL A 124 10.84 4.32 6.57
CA VAL A 124 10.85 4.53 5.11
C VAL A 124 10.95 3.22 4.34
N LYS A 125 11.79 2.29 4.81
CA LYS A 125 11.92 0.97 4.19
C LYS A 125 10.62 0.17 4.30
N LEU A 126 9.98 0.18 5.46
CA LEU A 126 8.71 -0.51 5.67
C LEU A 126 7.59 0.07 4.77
N GLU A 127 7.50 1.40 4.66
CA GLU A 127 6.56 2.06 3.76
C GLU A 127 6.84 1.73 2.30
N HIS A 128 8.12 1.73 1.90
CA HIS A 128 8.53 1.35 0.56
C HIS A 128 8.14 -0.10 0.23
N ASP A 129 8.42 -1.04 1.14
CA ASP A 129 8.08 -2.45 0.96
C ASP A 129 6.56 -2.66 0.86
N LYS A 130 5.76 -1.94 1.66
CA LYS A 130 4.28 -1.93 1.55
C LYS A 130 3.82 -1.40 0.19
N ALA A 131 4.35 -0.24 -0.23
CA ALA A 131 3.99 0.36 -1.52
C ALA A 131 4.38 -0.54 -2.70
N MET A 132 5.54 -1.20 -2.63
CA MET A 132 5.98 -2.18 -3.63
C MET A 132 5.06 -3.40 -3.69
N HIS A 133 4.66 -3.92 -2.53
CA HIS A 133 3.72 -5.05 -2.46
C HIS A 133 2.35 -4.69 -3.06
N GLU A 134 1.79 -3.54 -2.69
CA GLU A 134 0.54 -3.04 -3.28
C GLU A 134 0.65 -2.83 -4.80
N HIS A 135 1.78 -2.30 -5.26
CA HIS A 135 2.01 -2.11 -6.70
C HIS A 135 2.08 -3.46 -7.44
N GLN A 136 2.78 -4.44 -6.89
CA GLN A 136 2.88 -5.79 -7.46
C GLN A 136 1.50 -6.47 -7.52
N GLU A 137 0.69 -6.34 -6.47
CA GLU A 137 -0.68 -6.88 -6.46
C GLU A 137 -1.57 -6.22 -7.52
N LYS A 138 -1.51 -4.90 -7.68
CA LYS A 138 -2.22 -4.19 -8.76
C LYS A 138 -1.80 -4.70 -10.14
N LEU A 139 -0.50 -4.90 -10.37
CA LEU A 139 -0.01 -5.47 -11.64
C LEU A 139 -0.47 -6.90 -11.85
N ARG A 140 -0.50 -7.72 -10.81
CA ARG A 140 -1.01 -9.10 -10.86
C ARG A 140 -2.47 -9.13 -11.26
N ILE A 141 -3.30 -8.32 -10.60
CA ILE A 141 -4.73 -8.20 -10.90
C ILE A 141 -4.95 -7.72 -12.35
N LYS A 142 -4.18 -6.71 -12.81
CA LYS A 142 -4.28 -6.20 -14.18
C LYS A 142 -3.90 -7.27 -15.22
N ARG A 143 -2.84 -8.07 -14.98
CA ARG A 143 -2.47 -9.18 -15.87
C ARG A 143 -3.54 -10.26 -15.91
N GLN A 144 -4.10 -10.63 -14.75
CA GLN A 144 -5.17 -11.61 -14.66
C GLN A 144 -6.42 -11.13 -15.40
N LEU A 145 -6.79 -9.85 -15.26
CA LEU A 145 -7.88 -9.22 -16.01
C LEU A 145 -7.66 -9.35 -17.52
N THR A 146 -6.47 -8.97 -18.01
CA THR A 146 -6.12 -9.04 -19.44
C THR A 146 -6.19 -10.47 -19.98
N ASN A 147 -5.67 -11.45 -19.22
CA ASN A 147 -5.71 -12.85 -19.62
C ASN A 147 -7.15 -13.38 -19.70
N ASN A 148 -7.99 -13.04 -18.71
CA ASN A 148 -9.38 -13.46 -18.70
C ASN A 148 -10.18 -12.82 -19.84
N ILE A 149 -9.95 -11.52 -20.13
CA ILE A 149 -10.56 -10.84 -21.28
C ILE A 149 -10.21 -11.56 -22.59
N ASN A 150 -8.93 -11.86 -22.80
CA ASN A 150 -8.47 -12.56 -24.01
C ASN A 150 -9.15 -13.93 -24.16
N HIS A 151 -9.30 -14.67 -23.05
CA HIS A 151 -10.00 -15.95 -23.05
C HIS A 151 -11.49 -15.82 -23.40
N GLU A 152 -12.19 -14.86 -22.76
CA GLU A 152 -13.61 -14.62 -22.98
C GLU A 152 -13.91 -14.02 -24.38
N LEU A 153 -12.94 -13.33 -25.01
CA LEU A 153 -13.04 -12.87 -26.40
C LEU A 153 -12.79 -14.01 -27.40
N LYS A 154 -11.80 -14.86 -27.16
CA LYS A 154 -11.40 -15.92 -28.09
C LYS A 154 -12.53 -16.93 -28.35
N THR A 155 -13.28 -17.30 -27.32
CA THR A 155 -14.35 -18.31 -27.43
C THR A 155 -15.46 -17.91 -28.40
N PRO A 156 -16.14 -16.73 -28.27
CA PRO A 156 -17.17 -16.33 -29.21
C PRO A 156 -16.63 -16.05 -30.62
N VAL A 157 -15.39 -15.54 -30.76
CA VAL A 157 -14.76 -15.34 -32.08
C VAL A 157 -14.56 -16.67 -32.78
N ALA A 158 -14.03 -17.67 -32.09
CA ALA A 158 -13.84 -19.01 -32.68
C ALA A 158 -15.19 -19.66 -33.04
N ALA A 159 -16.23 -19.46 -32.22
CA ALA A 159 -17.57 -19.97 -32.53
C ALA A 159 -18.16 -19.31 -33.81
N ILE A 160 -18.03 -17.98 -33.91
CA ILE A 160 -18.48 -17.25 -35.14
C ILE A 160 -17.73 -17.75 -36.35
N GLN A 161 -16.40 -17.87 -36.27
CA GLN A 161 -15.59 -18.40 -37.38
C GLN A 161 -16.03 -19.82 -37.79
N GLY A 162 -16.25 -20.72 -36.83
CA GLY A 162 -16.70 -22.08 -37.12
C GLY A 162 -18.08 -22.13 -37.79
N TYR A 163 -19.04 -21.31 -37.34
CA TYR A 163 -20.35 -21.22 -37.98
C TYR A 163 -20.26 -20.65 -39.40
N LEU A 164 -19.47 -19.60 -39.62
CA LEU A 164 -19.24 -19.02 -40.95
C LEU A 164 -18.54 -20.02 -41.88
N GLU A 165 -17.53 -20.74 -41.40
CA GLU A 165 -16.83 -21.76 -42.18
C GLU A 165 -17.78 -22.90 -42.58
N THR A 166 -18.61 -23.37 -41.64
CA THR A 166 -19.62 -24.39 -41.91
C THR A 166 -20.62 -23.91 -42.96
N MET A 167 -21.11 -22.68 -42.88
CA MET A 167 -22.01 -22.10 -43.87
C MET A 167 -21.39 -21.91 -45.26
N THR A 168 -20.08 -21.68 -45.33
CA THR A 168 -19.40 -21.47 -46.61
C THR A 168 -18.97 -22.78 -47.28
N THR A 169 -18.71 -23.82 -46.49
CA THR A 169 -18.23 -25.13 -47.00
C THR A 169 -19.35 -26.11 -47.27
N SER A 170 -20.48 -26.04 -46.58
CA SER A 170 -21.62 -26.93 -46.74
C SER A 170 -22.47 -26.54 -47.94
N LYS A 171 -22.40 -27.34 -49.02
CA LYS A 171 -23.16 -27.13 -50.27
C LYS A 171 -24.65 -27.53 -50.14
N GLU A 172 -25.03 -28.29 -49.13
CA GLU A 172 -26.35 -28.88 -48.98
C GLU A 172 -27.14 -28.29 -47.79
N MET A 173 -26.65 -27.21 -47.18
CA MET A 173 -27.31 -26.59 -46.04
C MET A 173 -28.62 -25.94 -46.45
N ASN A 174 -29.71 -26.31 -45.77
CA ASN A 174 -31.03 -25.73 -46.02
C ASN A 174 -31.14 -24.31 -45.40
N ALA A 175 -32.18 -23.58 -45.78
CA ALA A 175 -32.38 -22.20 -45.35
C ALA A 175 -32.56 -22.06 -43.83
N GLU A 176 -33.26 -22.99 -43.21
CA GLU A 176 -33.54 -22.98 -41.76
C GLU A 176 -32.25 -23.17 -40.96
N GLU A 177 -31.38 -24.13 -41.38
CA GLU A 177 -30.09 -24.35 -40.75
C GLU A 177 -29.18 -23.13 -40.86
N ARG A 178 -29.14 -22.50 -42.07
CA ARG A 178 -28.38 -21.28 -42.28
C ARG A 178 -28.85 -20.13 -41.41
N ASP A 179 -30.17 -19.93 -41.31
CA ASP A 179 -30.76 -18.89 -40.46
C ASP A 179 -30.47 -19.15 -38.99
N ALA A 180 -30.46 -20.40 -38.53
CA ALA A 180 -30.07 -20.78 -37.18
C ALA A 180 -28.60 -20.47 -36.90
N PHE A 181 -27.67 -20.68 -37.85
CA PHE A 181 -26.26 -20.32 -37.71
C PHE A 181 -26.07 -18.79 -37.70
N ILE A 182 -26.77 -18.05 -38.54
CA ILE A 182 -26.76 -16.57 -38.52
C ILE A 182 -27.25 -16.06 -37.17
N ALA A 183 -28.33 -16.59 -36.63
CA ALA A 183 -28.84 -16.22 -35.31
C ALA A 183 -27.79 -16.49 -34.20
N LYS A 184 -27.07 -17.62 -34.26
CA LYS A 184 -25.97 -17.92 -33.32
C LYS A 184 -24.81 -16.96 -33.47
N CYS A 185 -24.40 -16.64 -34.70
CA CYS A 185 -23.36 -15.62 -34.94
C CYS A 185 -23.76 -14.28 -34.36
N TYR A 186 -25.00 -13.84 -34.58
CA TYR A 186 -25.53 -12.59 -34.05
C TYR A 186 -25.49 -12.56 -32.52
N ALA A 187 -25.94 -13.64 -31.86
CA ALA A 187 -25.89 -13.75 -30.40
C ALA A 187 -24.45 -13.66 -29.85
N HIS A 188 -23.47 -14.28 -30.54
CA HIS A 188 -22.06 -14.16 -30.16
C HIS A 188 -21.52 -12.74 -30.38
N CYS A 189 -21.91 -12.04 -31.45
CA CYS A 189 -21.56 -10.64 -31.65
C CYS A 189 -22.13 -9.73 -30.56
N GLN A 190 -23.40 -9.92 -30.18
CA GLN A 190 -24.00 -9.17 -29.07
C GLN A 190 -23.22 -9.40 -27.74
N ARG A 191 -22.85 -10.65 -27.46
CA ARG A 191 -22.04 -10.98 -26.29
C ARG A 191 -20.67 -10.30 -26.32
N LEU A 192 -19.98 -10.25 -27.47
CA LEU A 192 -18.72 -9.52 -27.63
C LEU A 192 -18.89 -8.03 -27.34
N THR A 193 -19.95 -7.41 -27.88
CA THR A 193 -20.26 -6.00 -27.64
C THR A 193 -20.47 -5.74 -26.13
N GLN A 194 -21.23 -6.61 -25.47
CA GLN A 194 -21.43 -6.48 -24.02
C GLN A 194 -20.12 -6.61 -23.25
N LEU A 195 -19.28 -7.60 -23.58
CA LEU A 195 -17.98 -7.79 -22.93
C LEU A 195 -17.08 -6.57 -23.10
N LEU A 196 -17.05 -5.97 -24.31
CA LEU A 196 -16.26 -4.75 -24.58
C LEU A 196 -16.76 -3.55 -23.76
N ASN A 197 -18.07 -3.39 -23.64
CA ASN A 197 -18.68 -2.35 -22.81
C ASN A 197 -18.38 -2.55 -21.32
N ASP A 198 -18.46 -3.79 -20.83
CA ASP A 198 -18.13 -4.14 -19.46
C ASP A 198 -16.66 -3.83 -19.13
N VAL A 199 -15.74 -4.26 -20.00
CA VAL A 199 -14.30 -3.98 -19.90
C VAL A 199 -14.04 -2.48 -19.91
N SER A 200 -14.65 -1.73 -20.83
CA SER A 200 -14.53 -0.27 -20.91
C SER A 200 -14.99 0.39 -19.61
N THR A 201 -16.12 -0.05 -19.06
CA THR A 201 -16.66 0.47 -17.79
C THR A 201 -15.71 0.23 -16.64
N ILE A 202 -15.18 -1.00 -16.51
CA ILE A 202 -14.20 -1.35 -15.46
C ILE A 202 -12.93 -0.50 -15.60
N THR A 203 -12.37 -0.39 -16.81
CA THR A 203 -11.15 0.39 -17.07
C THR A 203 -11.36 1.87 -16.72
N ARG A 204 -12.50 2.45 -17.09
CA ARG A 204 -12.83 3.86 -16.73
C ARG A 204 -12.94 4.06 -15.21
N LEU A 205 -13.48 3.08 -14.48
CA LEU A 205 -13.57 3.13 -13.02
C LEU A 205 -12.21 2.96 -12.33
N GLU A 206 -11.27 2.23 -12.94
CA GLU A 206 -9.91 2.02 -12.40
C GLU A 206 -8.94 3.16 -12.70
N ASP A 207 -8.92 3.66 -13.93
CA ASP A 207 -7.93 4.64 -14.40
C ASP A 207 -8.17 6.07 -13.90
N GLY A 208 -9.25 6.35 -13.24
CA GLY A 208 -9.48 7.63 -12.59
C GLY A 208 -10.92 8.06 -12.50
N SER A 209 -11.50 7.86 -11.36
CA SER A 209 -12.77 8.47 -10.93
C SER A 209 -12.81 10.00 -11.07
N SER A 210 -11.67 10.67 -11.18
CA SER A 210 -11.55 12.14 -11.31
C SER A 210 -12.04 12.71 -12.64
N ARG A 211 -12.25 11.89 -13.68
CA ARG A 211 -12.74 12.32 -15.01
C ARG A 211 -14.22 12.01 -15.26
N ILE A 212 -14.88 11.28 -14.34
CA ILE A 212 -16.29 10.94 -14.49
C ILE A 212 -17.08 11.99 -13.70
N GLU A 213 -17.85 12.80 -14.43
CA GLU A 213 -18.69 13.83 -13.83
C GLU A 213 -19.85 13.21 -13.05
N ARG A 214 -20.21 13.85 -11.92
CA ARG A 214 -21.36 13.52 -11.11
C ARG A 214 -22.36 14.65 -11.19
N GLU A 215 -23.61 14.28 -11.39
CA GLU A 215 -24.72 15.21 -11.51
C GLU A 215 -25.91 14.76 -10.61
N LYS A 216 -26.91 15.60 -10.51
CA LYS A 216 -28.18 15.22 -9.83
C LYS A 216 -28.97 14.34 -10.78
N VAL A 217 -29.12 13.07 -10.43
CA VAL A 217 -29.81 12.06 -11.24
C VAL A 217 -31.05 11.59 -10.51
N ASP A 218 -32.19 11.53 -11.20
CA ASP A 218 -33.39 10.89 -10.66
C ASP A 218 -33.30 9.38 -10.83
N LEU A 219 -33.04 8.70 -9.72
CA LEU A 219 -32.91 7.26 -9.69
C LEU A 219 -34.21 6.54 -10.04
N ARG A 220 -35.36 7.14 -9.68
CA ARG A 220 -36.67 6.58 -10.01
C ARG A 220 -36.86 6.49 -11.53
N GLY A 221 -36.47 7.53 -12.27
CA GLY A 221 -36.52 7.53 -13.74
C GLY A 221 -35.72 6.41 -14.37
N ILE A 222 -34.48 6.16 -13.86
CA ILE A 222 -33.63 5.05 -14.31
C ILE A 222 -34.35 3.69 -14.11
N ILE A 223 -34.96 3.47 -12.93
CA ILE A 223 -35.61 2.20 -12.62
C ILE A 223 -36.87 2.02 -13.43
N ASP A 224 -37.64 3.07 -13.70
CA ASP A 224 -38.81 3.03 -14.55
C ASP A 224 -38.45 2.70 -16.01
N GLU A 225 -37.32 3.16 -16.52
CA GLU A 225 -36.75 2.79 -17.84
C GLU A 225 -36.45 1.29 -17.90
N ILE A 226 -35.71 0.76 -16.90
CA ILE A 226 -35.39 -0.68 -16.80
C ILE A 226 -36.69 -1.51 -16.71
N THR A 227 -37.64 -1.05 -15.91
CA THR A 227 -38.95 -1.74 -15.77
C THR A 227 -39.69 -1.83 -17.12
N SER A 228 -39.60 -0.77 -17.91
CA SER A 228 -40.20 -0.74 -19.25
C SER A 228 -39.51 -1.71 -20.20
N GLU A 229 -38.16 -1.80 -20.15
CA GLU A 229 -37.39 -2.80 -20.94
C GLU A 229 -37.77 -4.24 -20.53
N VAL A 230 -37.87 -4.53 -19.23
CA VAL A 230 -38.22 -5.86 -18.73
C VAL A 230 -39.64 -6.26 -19.13
N ALA A 231 -40.58 -5.29 -19.21
CA ALA A 231 -41.94 -5.53 -19.64
C ALA A 231 -42.06 -6.01 -21.10
N LEU A 232 -41.06 -5.70 -21.94
CA LEU A 232 -41.03 -6.15 -23.36
C LEU A 232 -40.46 -7.56 -23.52
N LEU A 233 -39.93 -8.17 -22.45
CA LEU A 233 -39.37 -9.52 -22.52
C LEU A 233 -40.49 -10.57 -22.70
N PRO A 234 -40.19 -11.73 -23.32
CA PRO A 234 -41.08 -12.88 -23.35
C PRO A 234 -41.57 -13.30 -21.97
N ASP A 235 -42.78 -13.84 -21.86
CA ASP A 235 -43.42 -14.16 -20.59
C ASP A 235 -42.60 -15.13 -19.68
N ASP A 236 -41.85 -16.03 -20.29
CA ASP A 236 -40.97 -16.98 -19.59
C ASP A 236 -39.78 -16.31 -18.91
N LYS A 237 -39.32 -15.14 -19.40
CA LYS A 237 -38.20 -14.35 -18.88
C LYS A 237 -38.61 -13.09 -18.13
N ARG A 238 -39.89 -12.71 -18.24
CA ARG A 238 -40.40 -11.49 -17.61
C ARG A 238 -40.52 -11.64 -16.10
N MET A 239 -39.88 -10.74 -15.36
CA MET A 239 -40.03 -10.59 -13.91
C MET A 239 -40.84 -9.33 -13.58
N ARG A 240 -41.61 -9.38 -12.49
CA ARG A 240 -42.31 -8.19 -11.96
C ARG A 240 -41.32 -7.38 -11.10
N ILE A 241 -41.19 -6.09 -11.38
CA ILE A 241 -40.38 -5.19 -10.59
C ILE A 241 -41.28 -4.39 -9.65
N ASN A 242 -41.09 -4.58 -8.35
CA ASN A 242 -41.83 -3.90 -7.30
C ASN A 242 -40.96 -2.80 -6.72
N ILE A 243 -41.38 -1.55 -6.89
CA ILE A 243 -40.60 -0.37 -6.56
C ILE A 243 -41.21 0.36 -5.36
N ASP A 244 -40.45 0.47 -4.28
CA ASP A 244 -40.79 1.19 -3.05
C ASP A 244 -39.71 2.23 -2.76
N LEU A 245 -39.71 3.28 -3.57
CA LEU A 245 -38.77 4.39 -3.54
C LEU A 245 -39.51 5.73 -3.54
N PRO A 246 -38.94 6.77 -2.90
CA PRO A 246 -39.44 8.13 -3.07
C PRO A 246 -39.50 8.56 -4.54
N SER A 247 -40.43 9.45 -4.87
CA SER A 247 -40.50 10.01 -6.22
C SER A 247 -40.68 11.54 -6.15
N PRO A 248 -39.70 12.33 -6.68
CA PRO A 248 -38.43 11.89 -7.25
C PRO A 248 -37.44 11.40 -6.19
N MET A 249 -36.46 10.53 -6.57
CA MET A 249 -35.36 10.11 -5.73
C MET A 249 -34.05 10.60 -6.35
N LEU A 250 -33.61 11.78 -5.92
CA LEU A 250 -32.39 12.40 -6.47
C LEU A 250 -31.14 11.88 -5.75
N VAL A 251 -30.16 11.43 -6.53
CA VAL A 251 -28.82 11.01 -6.07
C VAL A 251 -27.74 11.81 -6.78
N LEU A 252 -26.61 12.03 -6.13
CA LEU A 252 -25.44 12.64 -6.74
C LEU A 252 -24.60 11.55 -7.40
N GLY A 253 -24.61 11.46 -8.73
CA GLY A 253 -23.92 10.37 -9.41
C GLY A 253 -23.78 10.54 -10.90
N ASN A 254 -23.24 9.50 -11.53
CA ASN A 254 -23.17 9.40 -12.98
C ASN A 254 -24.32 8.53 -13.51
N SER A 255 -25.15 9.08 -14.37
CA SER A 255 -26.34 8.43 -14.91
C SER A 255 -26.04 7.05 -15.53
N THR A 256 -24.99 6.95 -16.35
CA THR A 256 -24.59 5.69 -17.01
C THR A 256 -24.17 4.60 -16.00
N LEU A 257 -23.43 4.97 -14.95
CA LEU A 257 -23.02 4.03 -13.93
C LEU A 257 -24.17 3.61 -13.02
N LEU A 258 -25.09 4.53 -12.69
CA LEU A 258 -26.30 4.22 -11.93
C LEU A 258 -27.21 3.27 -12.73
N MET A 259 -27.42 3.54 -14.02
CA MET A 259 -28.13 2.63 -14.93
C MET A 259 -27.45 1.24 -14.93
N SER A 260 -26.12 1.20 -15.02
CA SER A 260 -25.35 -0.05 -15.03
C SER A 260 -25.55 -0.88 -13.74
N ILE A 261 -25.64 -0.23 -12.56
CA ILE A 261 -25.92 -0.92 -11.29
C ILE A 261 -27.24 -1.70 -11.38
N PHE A 262 -28.33 -1.00 -11.66
CA PHE A 262 -29.65 -1.62 -11.64
C PHE A 262 -29.87 -2.59 -12.80
N LYS A 263 -29.31 -2.29 -13.98
CA LYS A 263 -29.40 -3.20 -15.13
C LYS A 263 -28.67 -4.52 -14.86
N ASN A 264 -27.44 -4.50 -14.34
CA ASN A 264 -26.69 -5.71 -14.01
C ASN A 264 -27.37 -6.54 -12.92
N LEU A 265 -27.94 -5.90 -11.88
CA LEU A 265 -28.69 -6.61 -10.84
C LEU A 265 -29.94 -7.25 -11.41
N THR A 266 -30.69 -6.53 -12.26
CA THR A 266 -31.90 -7.02 -12.90
C THR A 266 -31.61 -8.16 -13.86
N ASP A 267 -30.61 -8.03 -14.74
CA ASP A 267 -30.21 -9.07 -15.67
C ASP A 267 -29.76 -10.34 -14.95
N ASN A 268 -29.04 -10.22 -13.83
CA ASN A 268 -28.67 -11.34 -12.98
C ASN A 268 -29.90 -12.02 -12.35
N ALA A 269 -30.86 -11.26 -11.85
CA ALA A 269 -32.09 -11.82 -11.29
C ALA A 269 -32.87 -12.60 -12.35
N ILE A 270 -33.04 -12.05 -13.54
CA ILE A 270 -33.72 -12.70 -14.67
C ILE A 270 -33.00 -13.98 -15.11
N ALA A 271 -31.65 -13.94 -15.17
CA ALA A 271 -30.88 -15.06 -15.69
C ALA A 271 -30.71 -16.22 -14.70
N TYR A 272 -30.62 -15.92 -13.40
CA TYR A 272 -30.12 -16.89 -12.43
C TYR A 272 -31.03 -17.15 -11.24
N SER A 273 -31.92 -16.23 -10.87
CA SER A 273 -32.73 -16.39 -9.66
C SER A 273 -33.75 -17.54 -9.72
N GLY A 274 -34.31 -17.80 -10.91
CA GLY A 274 -35.47 -18.68 -11.05
C GLY A 274 -36.74 -18.14 -10.40
N GLY A 275 -36.69 -16.93 -9.84
CA GLY A 275 -37.84 -16.22 -9.26
C GLY A 275 -38.73 -15.52 -10.29
N ARG A 276 -39.77 -14.86 -9.81
CA ARG A 276 -40.70 -14.10 -10.64
C ARG A 276 -40.79 -12.63 -10.27
N ASP A 277 -40.25 -12.26 -9.12
CA ASP A 277 -40.38 -10.92 -8.56
C ASP A 277 -39.03 -10.35 -8.17
N ILE A 278 -38.80 -9.07 -8.52
CA ILE A 278 -37.71 -8.23 -8.08
C ILE A 278 -38.29 -7.12 -7.20
N PHE A 279 -37.62 -6.79 -6.13
CA PHE A 279 -37.99 -5.71 -5.21
C PHE A 279 -36.86 -4.71 -5.08
N ILE A 280 -37.18 -3.42 -5.21
CA ILE A 280 -36.24 -2.32 -5.05
C ILE A 280 -36.82 -1.37 -4.00
N LYS A 281 -36.14 -1.23 -2.86
CA LYS A 281 -36.65 -0.45 -1.73
C LYS A 281 -35.60 0.51 -1.17
N CYS A 282 -36.01 1.70 -0.77
CA CYS A 282 -35.25 2.56 0.09
C CYS A 282 -35.62 2.22 1.56
N THR A 283 -34.66 1.66 2.33
CA THR A 283 -34.95 1.15 3.68
C THR A 283 -34.46 2.04 4.80
N ALA A 284 -33.48 2.89 4.52
CA ALA A 284 -32.98 3.87 5.46
C ALA A 284 -32.49 5.10 4.71
N GLU A 285 -32.60 6.24 5.37
CA GLU A 285 -32.21 7.53 4.85
C GLU A 285 -31.53 8.31 5.98
N ASP A 286 -30.25 8.57 5.82
CA ASP A 286 -29.54 9.50 6.68
C ASP A 286 -29.40 10.88 6.02
N SER A 287 -28.67 11.81 6.65
CA SER A 287 -28.47 13.16 6.12
C SER A 287 -27.71 13.21 4.79
N LYS A 288 -26.92 12.18 4.46
CA LYS A 288 -26.00 12.17 3.32
C LYS A 288 -26.22 11.02 2.34
N MET A 289 -26.80 9.91 2.79
CA MET A 289 -26.87 8.68 2.02
C MET A 289 -28.29 8.10 2.03
N TYR A 290 -28.63 7.45 0.93
CA TYR A 290 -29.76 6.53 0.84
C TYR A 290 -29.26 5.10 0.99
N THR A 291 -29.95 4.27 1.76
CA THR A 291 -29.73 2.81 1.80
C THR A 291 -30.77 2.13 0.96
N ILE A 292 -30.32 1.46 -0.10
CA ILE A 292 -31.17 0.78 -1.07
C ILE A 292 -31.00 -0.72 -0.92
N LYS A 293 -32.12 -1.44 -0.95
CA LYS A 293 -32.17 -2.90 -1.04
C LYS A 293 -32.73 -3.29 -2.40
N PHE A 294 -31.97 -4.13 -3.10
CA PHE A 294 -32.39 -4.82 -4.30
C PHE A 294 -32.44 -6.32 -4.01
N TYR A 295 -33.55 -6.99 -4.18
CA TYR A 295 -33.66 -8.42 -3.94
C TYR A 295 -34.66 -9.11 -4.85
N ASP A 296 -34.41 -10.41 -5.08
CA ASP A 296 -35.31 -11.30 -5.80
C ASP A 296 -36.00 -12.32 -4.84
N ASN A 297 -36.97 -13.07 -5.35
CA ASN A 297 -37.64 -14.16 -4.64
C ASN A 297 -37.24 -15.55 -5.19
N GLY A 298 -36.00 -15.68 -5.67
CA GLY A 298 -35.51 -16.91 -6.28
C GLY A 298 -34.86 -17.87 -5.30
N ILE A 299 -33.91 -18.68 -5.83
CA ILE A 299 -33.25 -19.77 -5.08
C ILE A 299 -32.10 -19.29 -4.20
N GLY A 300 -31.59 -18.04 -4.43
CA GLY A 300 -30.39 -17.56 -3.77
C GLY A 300 -29.10 -18.18 -4.31
N VAL A 301 -28.00 -18.11 -3.53
CA VAL A 301 -26.66 -18.57 -3.87
C VAL A 301 -26.10 -19.39 -2.71
N ASP A 302 -25.37 -20.48 -2.98
CA ASP A 302 -24.69 -21.25 -1.95
C ASP A 302 -23.73 -20.37 -1.13
N SER A 303 -23.66 -20.62 0.17
CA SER A 303 -22.83 -19.85 1.12
C SER A 303 -21.38 -19.75 0.72
N ASP A 304 -20.83 -20.83 0.13
CA ASP A 304 -19.44 -20.91 -0.30
C ASP A 304 -19.12 -19.93 -1.44
N HIS A 305 -20.13 -19.52 -2.20
CA HIS A 305 -19.98 -18.62 -3.33
C HIS A 305 -20.25 -17.15 -3.00
N ILE A 306 -21.00 -16.86 -1.93
CA ILE A 306 -21.47 -15.49 -1.59
C ILE A 306 -20.33 -14.49 -1.50
N ASN A 307 -19.19 -14.87 -0.92
CA ASN A 307 -18.04 -13.98 -0.74
C ASN A 307 -17.31 -13.68 -2.06
N HIS A 308 -17.53 -14.49 -3.09
CA HIS A 308 -16.80 -14.44 -4.37
C HIS A 308 -17.61 -13.82 -5.50
N ILE A 309 -18.92 -13.61 -5.34
CA ILE A 309 -19.78 -13.16 -6.46
C ILE A 309 -19.43 -11.78 -7.02
N PHE A 310 -18.71 -10.95 -6.26
CA PHE A 310 -18.21 -9.66 -6.73
C PHE A 310 -16.82 -9.74 -7.39
N GLU A 311 -16.19 -10.92 -7.39
CA GLU A 311 -14.92 -11.11 -8.08
C GLU A 311 -15.10 -11.09 -9.60
N ARG A 312 -14.16 -10.52 -10.31
CA ARG A 312 -14.20 -10.43 -11.78
C ARG A 312 -14.11 -11.79 -12.41
N PHE A 313 -14.95 -12.07 -13.41
CA PHE A 313 -15.05 -13.34 -14.13
C PHE A 313 -15.45 -14.52 -13.24
N TYR A 314 -15.85 -14.27 -12.00
CA TYR A 314 -16.35 -15.32 -11.13
C TYR A 314 -17.71 -15.83 -11.61
N ARG A 315 -17.88 -17.13 -11.61
CA ARG A 315 -19.09 -17.82 -12.08
C ARG A 315 -19.24 -19.12 -11.31
N ILE A 316 -20.39 -19.33 -10.72
CA ILE A 316 -20.70 -20.54 -9.94
C ILE A 316 -20.70 -21.77 -10.85
N ASP A 317 -21.31 -21.65 -12.05
CA ASP A 317 -21.38 -22.73 -13.04
C ASP A 317 -20.98 -22.20 -14.42
N LYS A 318 -19.76 -22.54 -14.87
CA LYS A 318 -19.20 -22.09 -16.15
C LYS A 318 -20.03 -22.60 -17.35
N GLY A 319 -20.61 -23.79 -17.26
CA GLY A 319 -21.37 -24.41 -18.37
C GLY A 319 -22.74 -23.75 -18.58
N ARG A 320 -23.49 -23.55 -17.51
CA ARG A 320 -24.83 -22.95 -17.53
C ARG A 320 -24.78 -21.47 -17.85
N SER A 321 -23.85 -20.75 -17.21
CA SER A 321 -23.67 -19.30 -17.42
C SER A 321 -23.20 -18.96 -18.84
N CYS A 322 -22.45 -19.87 -19.51
CA CYS A 322 -22.04 -19.67 -20.89
C CYS A 322 -23.21 -19.68 -21.87
N LYS A 323 -24.21 -20.54 -21.62
CA LYS A 323 -25.45 -20.59 -22.41
C LYS A 323 -26.36 -19.38 -22.19
N LEU A 324 -26.31 -18.78 -21.01
CA LEU A 324 -27.11 -17.59 -20.64
C LEU A 324 -26.40 -16.26 -20.98
N GLY A 325 -25.21 -16.29 -21.56
CA GLY A 325 -24.53 -15.10 -22.10
C GLY A 325 -23.78 -14.22 -21.08
N GLY A 326 -23.72 -14.60 -19.80
CA GLY A 326 -23.08 -13.80 -18.78
C GLY A 326 -21.55 -13.64 -18.99
N THR A 327 -21.02 -12.44 -18.76
CA THR A 327 -19.56 -12.12 -18.86
C THR A 327 -18.80 -12.44 -17.58
N GLY A 328 -19.48 -12.53 -16.42
CA GLY A 328 -18.88 -12.61 -15.10
C GLY A 328 -18.28 -11.28 -14.60
N LEU A 329 -18.58 -10.18 -15.29
CA LEU A 329 -18.15 -8.84 -14.93
C LEU A 329 -19.24 -7.99 -14.27
N GLY A 330 -20.52 -8.33 -14.50
CA GLY A 330 -21.66 -7.50 -14.10
C GLY A 330 -21.67 -7.13 -12.62
N LEU A 331 -21.55 -8.10 -11.70
CA LEU A 331 -21.53 -7.81 -10.25
C LEU A 331 -20.28 -7.07 -9.80
N SER A 332 -19.13 -7.29 -10.43
CA SER A 332 -17.93 -6.50 -10.18
C SER A 332 -18.09 -5.05 -10.64
N ILE A 333 -18.81 -4.80 -11.74
CA ILE A 333 -19.20 -3.46 -12.19
C ILE A 333 -20.11 -2.80 -11.16
N VAL A 334 -21.12 -3.52 -10.66
CA VAL A 334 -22.02 -3.02 -9.61
C VAL A 334 -21.22 -2.56 -8.40
N LYS A 335 -20.33 -3.41 -7.87
CA LYS A 335 -19.51 -3.06 -6.71
C LYS A 335 -18.64 -1.82 -6.97
N ASN A 336 -17.92 -1.78 -8.08
CA ASN A 336 -17.05 -0.64 -8.40
C ASN A 336 -17.85 0.64 -8.67
N ALA A 337 -19.02 0.55 -9.28
CA ALA A 337 -19.89 1.70 -9.50
C ALA A 337 -20.46 2.26 -8.18
N VAL A 338 -20.87 1.41 -7.24
CA VAL A 338 -21.29 1.84 -5.90
C VAL A 338 -20.13 2.50 -5.15
N LEU A 339 -18.93 1.88 -5.15
CA LEU A 339 -17.73 2.46 -4.52
C LEU A 339 -17.34 3.80 -5.17
N PHE A 340 -17.46 3.92 -6.49
CA PHE A 340 -17.24 5.19 -7.20
C PHE A 340 -18.15 6.31 -6.68
N HIS A 341 -19.40 6.00 -6.34
CA HIS A 341 -20.34 6.96 -5.76
C HIS A 341 -20.10 7.22 -4.26
N GLY A 342 -19.07 6.61 -3.66
CA GLY A 342 -18.75 6.76 -2.23
C GLY A 342 -19.66 5.93 -1.31
N GLY A 343 -20.39 4.98 -1.89
CA GLY A 343 -21.22 4.03 -1.18
C GLY A 343 -20.50 2.75 -0.81
N ASP A 344 -21.18 1.86 -0.12
CA ASP A 344 -20.76 0.49 0.17
C ASP A 344 -21.84 -0.49 -0.30
N ILE A 345 -21.46 -1.75 -0.56
CA ILE A 345 -22.37 -2.80 -1.01
C ILE A 345 -22.10 -4.12 -0.29
N SER A 346 -23.15 -4.75 0.13
CA SER A 346 -23.14 -6.11 0.70
C SER A 346 -24.22 -6.99 0.04
N VAL A 347 -24.07 -8.31 0.21
CA VAL A 347 -25.00 -9.30 -0.32
C VAL A 347 -25.27 -10.39 0.72
N THR A 348 -26.51 -10.84 0.79
CA THR A 348 -26.92 -11.92 1.70
C THR A 348 -28.02 -12.76 1.06
N ASN A 349 -28.08 -14.05 1.41
CA ASN A 349 -29.25 -14.86 1.14
C ASN A 349 -30.41 -14.46 2.06
N ARG A 350 -31.61 -14.38 1.52
CA ARG A 350 -32.82 -14.14 2.31
C ARG A 350 -33.34 -15.45 2.91
N THR A 351 -33.83 -15.38 4.14
CA THR A 351 -34.41 -16.55 4.84
C THR A 351 -35.65 -17.13 4.14
N VAL A 352 -36.34 -16.29 3.37
CA VAL A 352 -37.54 -16.67 2.61
C VAL A 352 -37.25 -17.01 1.15
N GLY A 353 -35.95 -17.15 0.80
CA GLY A 353 -35.49 -17.39 -0.56
C GLY A 353 -35.13 -16.11 -1.31
N GLY A 354 -34.21 -16.24 -2.25
CA GLY A 354 -33.67 -15.15 -3.06
C GLY A 354 -32.38 -14.52 -2.51
N LEU A 355 -31.81 -13.66 -3.31
CA LEU A 355 -30.54 -12.93 -3.01
C LEU A 355 -30.86 -11.46 -2.75
N GLU A 356 -30.32 -10.89 -1.69
CA GLU A 356 -30.49 -9.48 -1.31
C GLU A 356 -29.17 -8.72 -1.39
N PHE A 357 -29.13 -7.68 -2.21
CA PHE A 357 -28.06 -6.68 -2.27
C PHE A 357 -28.49 -5.46 -1.48
N THR A 358 -27.66 -5.03 -0.53
CA THR A 358 -27.84 -3.79 0.23
C THR A 358 -26.69 -2.85 -0.10
N PHE A 359 -26.98 -1.65 -0.57
CA PHE A 359 -25.97 -0.68 -0.94
C PHE A 359 -26.41 0.76 -0.65
N THR A 360 -25.42 1.67 -0.58
CA THR A 360 -25.68 3.08 -0.29
C THR A 360 -25.33 3.97 -1.48
N LEU A 361 -26.11 5.05 -1.66
CA LEU A 361 -25.87 6.07 -2.69
C LEU A 361 -25.97 7.48 -2.07
N PRO A 362 -25.14 8.44 -2.50
CA PRO A 362 -25.11 9.77 -1.92
C PRO A 362 -26.29 10.62 -2.38
N LYS A 363 -26.79 11.43 -1.44
CA LYS A 363 -27.76 12.49 -1.71
C LYS A 363 -27.08 13.68 -2.38
N PRO A 364 -27.75 14.40 -3.26
CA PRO A 364 -27.27 15.72 -3.68
C PRO A 364 -27.34 16.70 -2.49
N GLU A 365 -26.31 17.51 -2.34
CA GLU A 365 -26.31 18.62 -1.39
C GLU A 365 -27.37 19.66 -1.74
#